data_ae6afa7f4e1b9a3b26ebe0ff763ea905
#
_entry.id   ae6afa7f4e1b9a3b26ebe0ff763ea905
#
_cell.length_a   1.000
_cell.length_b   1.000
_cell.length_c   1.000
_cell.angle_alpha   90.00
_cell.angle_beta   90.00
_cell.angle_gamma   90.00
#
_symmetry.space_group_name_H-M   'P 1'
#
loop_
_entity.id
_entity.type
_entity.pdbx_description
1 polymer ?
#
loop_
_entity_poly.entity_id
_entity_poly.type
_entity_poly.pdbx_seq_one_letter_code
_entity_poly.pdbx_strand_id
1 'polypeptide(L)'
;KEWNSKGYFTYAGRRNEGEAKFYSGECAMLTSSSAAQANINRNAKFKYAVAMLPYYADVKGAPQNTIIGGASLWVMSGKKPAEYNGVASFFDFLSNPEVQSASHKRTGYLPITMASYQLTEKSGFYKENPGTDTAVNQMIRKVTDKSRGIRLGNYVQIRTIEDEELEGVWAGKKTSKEALDAIVSRGNELLERFEKANKS
;
A
#
# COMPACT_ATOMS: atom_id res chain seq x y z
N LYS A 1 15.67 13.67 6.62
CA LYS A 1 16.92 13.55 7.39
C LYS A 1 16.86 14.31 8.72
N GLU A 2 16.32 15.53 8.75
CA GLU A 2 16.20 16.33 9.98
C GLU A 2 15.42 15.59 11.07
N TRP A 3 14.25 15.05 10.79
CA TRP A 3 13.45 14.29 11.76
C TRP A 3 14.17 13.02 12.25
N ASN A 4 14.94 12.39 11.36
CA ASN A 4 15.75 11.24 11.75
C ASN A 4 16.87 11.64 12.72
N SER A 5 17.57 12.77 12.48
CA SER A 5 18.62 13.25 13.37
C SER A 5 18.08 13.73 14.74
N LYS A 6 16.81 14.16 14.78
CA LYS A 6 16.11 14.56 16.02
C LYS A 6 15.43 13.39 16.75
N GLY A 7 15.49 12.17 16.22
CA GLY A 7 14.81 11.02 16.80
C GLY A 7 13.30 10.96 16.61
N TYR A 8 12.71 11.85 15.80
CA TYR A 8 11.26 11.86 15.51
C TYR A 8 10.87 10.81 14.48
N PHE A 9 11.82 10.36 13.68
CA PHE A 9 11.66 9.34 12.67
C PHE A 9 12.78 8.31 12.76
N THR A 10 12.42 7.04 12.71
CA THR A 10 13.37 5.93 12.62
C THR A 10 13.07 5.10 11.37
N TYR A 11 14.11 4.90 10.56
CA TYR A 11 14.05 3.91 9.50
C TYR A 11 14.31 2.52 10.11
N ALA A 12 13.44 1.57 9.86
CA ALA A 12 13.50 0.25 10.49
C ALA A 12 13.48 -0.89 9.46
N GLY A 13 13.93 -0.62 8.24
CA GLY A 13 13.98 -1.61 7.17
C GLY A 13 12.96 -1.37 6.05
N ARG A 14 13.00 -2.23 5.06
CA ARG A 14 12.17 -2.14 3.86
C ARG A 14 10.80 -2.77 4.07
N ARG A 15 9.83 -2.34 3.28
CA ARG A 15 8.46 -2.92 3.26
C ARG A 15 7.84 -2.93 4.66
N ASN A 16 7.62 -4.11 5.25
CA ASN A 16 6.90 -4.29 6.51
C ASN A 16 7.83 -4.47 7.73
N GLU A 17 9.14 -4.38 7.56
CA GLU A 17 10.11 -4.61 8.64
C GLU A 17 9.94 -3.63 9.81
N GLY A 18 9.48 -2.40 9.53
CA GLY A 18 9.20 -1.39 10.54
C GLY A 18 8.03 -1.69 11.48
N GLU A 19 7.14 -2.63 11.13
CA GLU A 19 5.97 -2.96 11.94
C GLU A 19 6.35 -3.48 13.33
N ALA A 20 7.46 -4.20 13.44
CA ALA A 20 7.93 -4.76 14.71
C ALA A 20 8.17 -3.68 15.77
N LYS A 21 8.70 -2.53 15.38
CA LYS A 21 8.94 -1.40 16.30
C LYS A 21 7.65 -0.77 16.83
N PHE A 22 6.58 -0.85 16.07
CA PHE A 22 5.28 -0.36 16.52
C PHE A 22 4.64 -1.33 17.51
N TYR A 23 4.46 -2.59 17.15
CA TYR A 23 3.77 -3.51 18.06
C TYR A 23 4.60 -3.92 19.30
N SER A 24 5.93 -3.68 19.30
CA SER A 24 6.75 -3.76 20.52
C SER A 24 6.61 -2.55 21.45
N GLY A 25 5.98 -1.46 20.98
CA GLY A 25 5.84 -0.22 21.73
C GLY A 25 7.06 0.71 21.64
N GLU A 26 8.05 0.39 20.80
CA GLU A 26 9.23 1.24 20.57
C GLU A 26 8.88 2.53 19.80
N CYS A 27 7.91 2.45 18.87
CA CYS A 27 7.40 3.58 18.10
C CYS A 27 5.93 3.84 18.42
N ALA A 28 5.57 5.10 18.66
CA ALA A 28 4.21 5.52 18.94
C ALA A 28 3.32 5.59 17.69
N MET A 29 3.89 5.73 16.51
CA MET A 29 3.17 5.84 15.23
C MET A 29 3.82 4.96 14.16
N LEU A 30 2.97 4.43 13.29
CA LEU A 30 3.36 3.62 12.14
C LEU A 30 2.54 4.04 10.92
N THR A 31 3.19 4.24 9.78
CA THR A 31 2.52 4.26 8.47
C THR A 31 2.76 2.94 7.79
N SER A 32 1.69 2.21 7.48
CA SER A 32 1.78 0.88 6.86
C SER A 32 0.55 0.58 6.00
N SER A 33 0.55 -0.58 5.38
CA SER A 33 -0.60 -1.12 4.67
C SER A 33 -1.76 -1.45 5.62
N SER A 34 -3.01 -1.34 5.17
CA SER A 34 -4.17 -1.84 5.91
C SER A 34 -4.07 -3.34 6.24
N ALA A 35 -3.38 -4.12 5.42
CA ALA A 35 -3.13 -5.55 5.66
C ALA A 35 -2.24 -5.81 6.90
N ALA A 36 -1.49 -4.81 7.39
CA ALA A 36 -0.73 -4.92 8.63
C ALA A 36 -1.61 -5.11 9.87
N GLN A 37 -2.87 -4.69 9.82
CA GLN A 37 -3.76 -4.65 10.97
C GLN A 37 -3.92 -6.01 11.64
N ALA A 38 -4.07 -7.08 10.89
CA ALA A 38 -4.19 -8.43 11.45
C ALA A 38 -2.92 -8.86 12.21
N ASN A 39 -1.74 -8.44 11.74
CA ASN A 39 -0.47 -8.70 12.41
C ASN A 39 -0.30 -7.85 13.67
N ILE A 40 -0.66 -6.57 13.60
CA ILE A 40 -0.62 -5.65 14.74
C ILE A 40 -1.57 -6.13 15.84
N ASN A 41 -2.81 -6.52 15.51
CA ASN A 41 -3.79 -7.06 16.46
C ASN A 41 -3.27 -8.27 17.24
N ARG A 42 -2.49 -9.13 16.59
CA ARG A 42 -1.92 -10.33 17.25
C ARG A 42 -0.75 -10.00 18.19
N ASN A 43 0.03 -9.01 17.85
CA ASN A 43 1.33 -8.78 18.48
C ASN A 43 1.35 -7.58 19.44
N ALA A 44 0.57 -6.53 19.19
CA ALA A 44 0.50 -5.37 20.08
C ALA A 44 -0.18 -5.73 21.40
N LYS A 45 0.44 -5.34 22.51
CA LYS A 45 -0.09 -5.54 23.88
C LYS A 45 -0.69 -4.25 24.45
N PHE A 46 -0.99 -3.28 23.61
CA PHE A 46 -1.56 -1.99 23.95
C PHE A 46 -2.72 -1.65 23.01
N LYS A 47 -3.55 -0.71 23.43
CA LYS A 47 -4.62 -0.17 22.56
C LYS A 47 -4.04 0.81 21.55
N TYR A 48 -4.46 0.70 20.30
CA TYR A 48 -4.08 1.59 19.23
C TYR A 48 -5.32 2.01 18.43
N ALA A 49 -5.19 3.03 17.61
CA ALA A 49 -6.21 3.49 16.69
C ALA A 49 -5.63 3.57 15.26
N VAL A 50 -6.50 3.42 14.29
CA VAL A 50 -6.17 3.64 12.86
C VAL A 50 -6.74 4.99 12.44
N ALA A 51 -5.91 5.82 11.83
CA ALA A 51 -6.28 7.13 11.33
C ALA A 51 -5.93 7.28 9.84
N MET A 52 -6.55 8.23 9.19
CA MET A 52 -6.17 8.60 7.82
C MET A 52 -4.73 9.12 7.78
N LEU A 53 -4.08 8.97 6.64
CA LEU A 53 -2.81 9.65 6.38
C LEU A 53 -2.94 11.15 6.61
N PRO A 54 -1.96 11.77 7.28
CA PRO A 54 -1.98 13.22 7.53
C PRO A 54 -2.02 14.01 6.23
N TYR A 55 -2.69 15.14 6.25
CA TYR A 55 -2.76 16.05 5.12
C TYR A 55 -2.82 17.51 5.61
N TYR A 56 -2.45 18.43 4.75
CA TYR A 56 -2.59 19.86 5.03
C TYR A 56 -3.98 20.34 4.63
N ALA A 57 -4.77 20.77 5.59
CA ALA A 57 -6.16 21.15 5.40
C ALA A 57 -6.35 22.42 4.53
N ASP A 58 -5.35 23.29 4.49
CA ASP A 58 -5.29 24.51 3.68
C ASP A 58 -4.89 24.25 2.23
N VAL A 59 -4.43 23.07 1.88
CA VAL A 59 -4.14 22.70 0.49
C VAL A 59 -5.43 22.41 -0.25
N LYS A 60 -5.71 23.19 -1.29
CA LYS A 60 -6.93 23.05 -2.11
C LYS A 60 -7.05 21.62 -2.69
N GLY A 61 -8.16 20.98 -2.38
CA GLY A 61 -8.48 19.64 -2.82
C GLY A 61 -7.99 18.52 -1.88
N ALA A 62 -7.36 18.85 -0.76
CA ALA A 62 -7.02 17.88 0.28
C ALA A 62 -8.27 17.53 1.13
N PRO A 63 -8.33 16.30 1.65
CA PRO A 63 -7.46 15.17 1.37
C PRO A 63 -7.77 14.50 0.03
N GLN A 64 -6.73 14.02 -0.65
CA GLN A 64 -6.86 13.22 -1.87
C GLN A 64 -7.15 11.75 -1.54
N ASN A 65 -7.51 10.96 -2.57
CA ASN A 65 -7.59 9.51 -2.42
C ASN A 65 -6.20 8.89 -2.24
N THR A 66 -6.14 7.76 -1.56
CA THR A 66 -4.96 6.88 -1.59
C THR A 66 -5.04 5.97 -2.80
N ILE A 67 -3.90 5.51 -3.28
CA ILE A 67 -3.80 4.50 -4.33
C ILE A 67 -3.78 3.09 -3.72
N ILE A 68 -4.30 2.12 -4.49
CA ILE A 68 -4.28 0.72 -4.06
C ILE A 68 -2.87 0.14 -4.16
N GLY A 69 -2.50 -0.66 -3.15
CA GLY A 69 -1.40 -1.63 -3.24
C GLY A 69 -1.96 -3.05 -3.32
N GLY A 70 -1.12 -4.05 -3.07
CA GLY A 70 -1.51 -5.46 -3.02
C GLY A 70 -1.16 -6.24 -4.28
N ALA A 71 -2.04 -7.17 -4.69
CA ALA A 71 -1.80 -8.10 -5.78
C ALA A 71 -3.02 -8.25 -6.68
N SER A 72 -2.78 -8.72 -7.90
CA SER A 72 -3.82 -9.07 -8.87
C SER A 72 -3.66 -10.53 -9.29
N LEU A 73 -4.76 -11.16 -9.64
CA LEU A 73 -4.76 -12.49 -10.26
C LEU A 73 -4.69 -12.33 -11.79
N TRP A 74 -3.86 -13.14 -12.40
CA TRP A 74 -3.65 -13.15 -13.86
C TRP A 74 -3.93 -14.51 -14.43
N VAL A 75 -4.64 -14.55 -15.55
CA VAL A 75 -4.95 -15.80 -16.27
C VAL A 75 -3.85 -16.07 -17.28
N MET A 76 -3.22 -17.23 -17.19
CA MET A 76 -2.20 -17.65 -18.15
C MET A 76 -2.85 -18.02 -19.48
N SER A 77 -2.24 -17.58 -20.59
CA SER A 77 -2.66 -17.96 -21.95
C SER A 77 -2.34 -19.43 -22.28
N GLY A 78 -2.92 -19.95 -23.37
CA GLY A 78 -2.61 -21.28 -23.90
C GLY A 78 -3.24 -22.44 -23.13
N LYS A 79 -4.31 -22.20 -22.36
CA LYS A 79 -5.05 -23.23 -21.63
C LYS A 79 -6.24 -23.77 -22.42
N LYS A 80 -6.73 -24.95 -22.04
CA LYS A 80 -7.92 -25.55 -22.66
C LYS A 80 -9.19 -24.79 -22.22
N PRO A 81 -10.26 -24.79 -23.03
CA PRO A 81 -11.52 -24.13 -22.67
C PRO A 81 -12.09 -24.54 -21.30
N ALA A 82 -12.00 -25.83 -20.94
CA ALA A 82 -12.45 -26.33 -19.65
C ALA A 82 -11.66 -25.73 -18.48
N GLU A 83 -10.36 -25.46 -18.63
CA GLU A 83 -9.53 -24.80 -17.62
C GLU A 83 -9.95 -23.33 -17.46
N TYR A 84 -10.24 -22.63 -18.56
CA TYR A 84 -10.74 -21.27 -18.51
C TYR A 84 -12.12 -21.16 -17.85
N ASN A 85 -13.00 -22.14 -18.07
CA ASN A 85 -14.29 -22.21 -17.35
C ASN A 85 -14.07 -22.34 -15.83
N GLY A 86 -13.12 -23.19 -15.42
CA GLY A 86 -12.74 -23.31 -14.02
C GLY A 86 -12.19 -22.01 -13.42
N VAL A 87 -11.34 -21.31 -14.17
CA VAL A 87 -10.83 -19.97 -13.76
C VAL A 87 -11.96 -18.95 -13.62
N ALA A 88 -12.90 -18.94 -14.60
CA ALA A 88 -14.05 -18.04 -14.54
C ALA A 88 -14.91 -18.30 -13.29
N SER A 89 -15.22 -19.56 -13.01
CA SER A 89 -15.97 -19.95 -11.79
C SER A 89 -15.23 -19.58 -10.51
N PHE A 90 -13.90 -19.69 -10.49
CA PHE A 90 -13.09 -19.28 -9.34
C PHE A 90 -13.12 -17.76 -9.15
N PHE A 91 -13.06 -16.98 -10.21
CA PHE A 91 -13.14 -15.52 -10.13
C PHE A 91 -14.53 -15.05 -9.71
N ASP A 92 -15.59 -15.72 -10.20
CA ASP A 92 -16.95 -15.46 -9.76
C ASP A 92 -17.09 -15.71 -8.25
N PHE A 93 -16.61 -16.84 -7.76
CA PHE A 93 -16.57 -17.14 -6.32
C PHE A 93 -15.81 -16.07 -5.53
N LEU A 94 -14.62 -15.65 -5.98
CA LEU A 94 -13.84 -14.62 -5.30
C LEU A 94 -14.49 -13.23 -5.34
N SER A 95 -15.35 -12.97 -6.34
CA SER A 95 -16.06 -11.70 -6.49
C SER A 95 -17.36 -11.63 -5.68
N ASN A 96 -17.76 -12.75 -5.08
CA ASN A 96 -18.97 -12.82 -4.25
C ASN A 96 -18.83 -11.90 -3.02
N PRO A 97 -19.86 -11.06 -2.73
CA PRO A 97 -19.79 -10.10 -1.63
C PRO A 97 -19.54 -10.71 -0.25
N GLU A 98 -20.09 -11.90 0.03
CA GLU A 98 -19.91 -12.61 1.30
C GLU A 98 -18.46 -13.10 1.46
N VAL A 99 -17.88 -13.64 0.38
CA VAL A 99 -16.48 -14.09 0.35
C VAL A 99 -15.53 -12.90 0.56
N GLN A 100 -15.80 -11.79 -0.12
CA GLN A 100 -15.04 -10.55 0.01
C GLN A 100 -15.13 -9.97 1.43
N SER A 101 -16.33 -9.91 2.00
CA SER A 101 -16.56 -9.44 3.37
C SER A 101 -15.83 -10.31 4.40
N ALA A 102 -15.91 -11.63 4.27
CA ALA A 102 -15.21 -12.57 5.15
C ALA A 102 -13.68 -12.43 5.04
N SER A 103 -13.17 -12.28 3.83
CA SER A 103 -11.74 -12.06 3.58
C SER A 103 -11.26 -10.74 4.20
N HIS A 104 -11.98 -9.64 3.98
CA HIS A 104 -11.69 -8.34 4.56
C HIS A 104 -11.61 -8.39 6.10
N LYS A 105 -12.62 -8.94 6.74
CA LYS A 105 -12.66 -9.07 8.21
C LYS A 105 -11.49 -9.84 8.79
N ARG A 106 -11.04 -10.87 8.07
CA ARG A 106 -9.96 -11.75 8.53
C ARG A 106 -8.56 -11.21 8.27
N THR A 107 -8.36 -10.50 7.16
CA THR A 107 -7.03 -10.16 6.65
C THR A 107 -6.68 -8.68 6.74
N GLY A 108 -7.69 -7.78 6.79
CA GLY A 108 -7.52 -6.35 6.65
C GLY A 108 -7.33 -5.87 5.19
N TYR A 109 -7.28 -6.79 4.21
CA TYR A 109 -7.36 -6.40 2.80
C TYR A 109 -8.73 -5.80 2.49
N LEU A 110 -8.76 -4.82 1.59
CA LEU A 110 -9.99 -4.10 1.30
C LEU A 110 -10.96 -4.94 0.46
N PRO A 111 -12.27 -4.81 0.68
CA PRO A 111 -13.26 -5.37 -0.22
C PRO A 111 -13.15 -4.67 -1.58
N ILE A 112 -13.23 -5.43 -2.67
CA ILE A 112 -13.06 -4.88 -4.03
C ILE A 112 -14.34 -4.28 -4.62
N THR A 113 -15.48 -4.47 -3.96
CA THR A 113 -16.78 -3.93 -4.41
C THR A 113 -17.49 -3.17 -3.29
N MET A 114 -18.30 -2.19 -3.67
CA MET A 114 -19.16 -1.47 -2.73
C MET A 114 -20.19 -2.39 -2.06
N ALA A 115 -20.69 -3.42 -2.75
CA ALA A 115 -21.60 -4.41 -2.18
C ALA A 115 -20.95 -5.15 -0.99
N SER A 116 -19.69 -5.55 -1.12
CA SER A 116 -18.93 -6.21 -0.03
C SER A 116 -18.67 -5.25 1.14
N TYR A 117 -18.36 -3.99 0.86
CA TYR A 117 -18.20 -2.97 1.88
C TYR A 117 -19.51 -2.75 2.66
N GLN A 118 -20.62 -2.54 1.97
CA GLN A 118 -21.94 -2.36 2.58
C GLN A 118 -22.40 -3.58 3.38
N LEU A 119 -22.11 -4.79 2.91
CA LEU A 119 -22.39 -6.02 3.65
C LEU A 119 -21.60 -6.08 4.96
N THR A 120 -20.32 -5.70 4.91
CA THR A 120 -19.46 -5.63 6.10
C THR A 120 -19.96 -4.57 7.08
N GLU A 121 -20.35 -3.40 6.59
CA GLU A 121 -20.91 -2.33 7.40
C GLU A 121 -22.23 -2.75 8.09
N LYS A 122 -23.16 -3.33 7.33
CA LYS A 122 -24.44 -3.84 7.84
C LYS A 122 -24.27 -4.93 8.90
N SER A 123 -23.18 -5.71 8.86
CA SER A 123 -22.89 -6.72 9.87
C SER A 123 -22.45 -6.14 11.23
N GLY A 124 -22.26 -4.82 11.34
CA GLY A 124 -21.78 -4.17 12.56
C GLY A 124 -20.27 -4.23 12.77
N PHE A 125 -19.51 -4.89 11.86
CA PHE A 125 -18.07 -5.14 12.03
C PHE A 125 -17.26 -3.87 12.30
N TYR A 126 -17.53 -2.76 11.59
CA TYR A 126 -16.79 -1.52 11.78
C TYR A 126 -17.09 -0.81 13.11
N LYS A 127 -18.27 -1.06 13.70
CA LYS A 127 -18.61 -0.56 15.04
C LYS A 127 -17.84 -1.32 16.12
N GLU A 128 -17.68 -2.63 15.93
CA GLU A 128 -16.93 -3.50 16.85
C GLU A 128 -15.41 -3.35 16.67
N ASN A 129 -14.95 -2.95 15.47
CA ASN A 129 -13.56 -2.79 15.11
C ASN A 129 -13.28 -1.40 14.53
N PRO A 130 -13.32 -0.34 15.34
CA PRO A 130 -13.16 1.04 14.89
C PRO A 130 -11.87 1.27 14.12
N GLY A 131 -11.96 2.01 13.01
CA GLY A 131 -10.84 2.36 12.16
C GLY A 131 -10.49 1.34 11.06
N THR A 132 -11.11 0.15 11.06
CA THR A 132 -10.88 -0.84 9.99
C THR A 132 -11.47 -0.42 8.64
N ASP A 133 -12.38 0.54 8.62
CA ASP A 133 -12.95 1.18 7.43
C ASP A 133 -12.12 2.36 6.91
N THR A 134 -11.14 2.84 7.67
CA THR A 134 -10.34 4.04 7.33
C THR A 134 -9.72 3.93 5.95
N ALA A 135 -9.13 2.79 5.62
CA ALA A 135 -8.46 2.59 4.32
C ALA A 135 -9.46 2.59 3.16
N VAL A 136 -10.67 2.03 3.34
CA VAL A 136 -11.76 2.11 2.34
C VAL A 136 -12.15 3.56 2.14
N ASN A 137 -12.41 4.29 3.23
CA ASN A 137 -12.82 5.69 3.21
C ASN A 137 -11.77 6.62 2.56
N GLN A 138 -10.50 6.28 2.62
CA GLN A 138 -9.44 6.98 1.90
C GLN A 138 -9.46 6.66 0.39
N MET A 139 -9.68 5.40 0.03
CA MET A 139 -9.66 4.96 -1.38
C MET A 139 -10.85 5.41 -2.20
N ILE A 140 -12.05 5.43 -1.63
CA ILE A 140 -13.28 5.78 -2.36
C ILE A 140 -13.43 7.28 -2.64
N ARG A 141 -12.48 8.10 -2.20
CA ARG A 141 -12.46 9.54 -2.52
C ARG A 141 -12.31 9.75 -4.02
N LYS A 142 -12.80 10.89 -4.50
CA LYS A 142 -12.73 11.23 -5.92
C LYS A 142 -11.29 11.22 -6.42
N VAL A 143 -11.01 10.35 -7.39
CA VAL A 143 -9.71 10.31 -8.08
C VAL A 143 -9.57 11.50 -9.01
N THR A 144 -8.41 12.14 -8.98
CA THR A 144 -8.03 13.26 -9.85
C THR A 144 -6.79 12.90 -10.66
N ASP A 145 -6.43 13.70 -11.66
CA ASP A 145 -5.20 13.50 -12.43
C ASP A 145 -3.94 13.57 -11.55
N LYS A 146 -4.02 14.23 -10.40
CA LYS A 146 -2.92 14.35 -9.44
C LYS A 146 -2.87 13.22 -8.42
N SER A 147 -3.93 12.43 -8.28
CA SER A 147 -4.06 11.39 -7.24
C SER A 147 -4.30 9.98 -7.78
N ARG A 148 -4.34 9.78 -9.10
CA ARG A 148 -4.51 8.46 -9.73
C ARG A 148 -3.26 7.59 -9.75
N GLY A 149 -2.13 8.11 -9.25
CA GLY A 149 -0.84 7.44 -9.30
C GLY A 149 -0.10 7.62 -10.63
N ILE A 150 1.10 7.11 -10.69
CA ILE A 150 2.00 7.21 -11.84
C ILE A 150 2.29 5.78 -12.34
N ARG A 151 2.26 5.59 -13.66
CA ARG A 151 2.68 4.34 -14.32
C ARG A 151 4.04 4.55 -14.96
N LEU A 152 5.03 3.80 -14.52
CA LEU A 152 6.39 3.82 -15.05
C LEU A 152 6.81 2.43 -15.46
N GLY A 153 7.56 2.33 -16.56
CA GLY A 153 8.28 1.10 -16.91
C GLY A 153 9.33 0.77 -15.85
N ASN A 154 9.58 -0.51 -15.62
CA ASN A 154 10.56 -0.97 -14.64
C ASN A 154 10.36 -0.41 -13.21
N TYR A 155 9.12 -0.07 -12.85
CA TYR A 155 8.80 0.61 -11.58
C TYR A 155 9.30 -0.14 -10.34
N VAL A 156 9.24 -1.47 -10.34
CA VAL A 156 9.73 -2.29 -9.21
C VAL A 156 11.24 -2.08 -9.00
N GLN A 157 12.01 -2.04 -10.08
CA GLN A 157 13.45 -1.80 -10.03
C GLN A 157 13.77 -0.36 -9.59
N ILE A 158 12.98 0.63 -10.07
CA ILE A 158 13.12 2.03 -9.63
C ILE A 158 12.89 2.14 -8.11
N ARG A 159 11.86 1.50 -7.57
CA ARG A 159 11.65 1.46 -6.10
C ARG A 159 12.82 0.83 -5.33
N THR A 160 13.45 -0.20 -5.90
CA THR A 160 14.64 -0.78 -5.26
C THR A 160 15.78 0.23 -5.21
N ILE A 161 15.97 1.01 -6.27
CA ILE A 161 16.96 2.10 -6.29
C ILE A 161 16.63 3.16 -5.23
N GLU A 162 15.35 3.54 -5.11
CA GLU A 162 14.90 4.48 -4.07
C GLU A 162 15.25 3.98 -2.66
N ASP A 163 14.94 2.71 -2.37
CA ASP A 163 15.28 2.09 -1.08
C ASP A 163 16.80 2.16 -0.81
N GLU A 164 17.62 1.72 -1.76
CA GLU A 164 19.09 1.69 -1.64
C GLU A 164 19.69 3.08 -1.38
N GLU A 165 19.28 4.07 -2.15
CA GLU A 165 19.80 5.42 -2.05
C GLU A 165 19.39 6.12 -0.75
N LEU A 166 18.12 5.94 -0.34
CA LEU A 166 17.62 6.50 0.92
C LEU A 166 18.22 5.82 2.15
N GLU A 167 18.47 4.51 2.10
CA GLU A 167 19.23 3.81 3.15
C GLU A 167 20.62 4.42 3.34
N GLY A 168 21.29 4.82 2.25
CA GLY A 168 22.54 5.55 2.31
C GLY A 168 22.45 6.89 3.05
N VAL A 169 21.31 7.59 2.91
CA VAL A 169 21.03 8.84 3.65
C VAL A 169 20.79 8.56 5.14
N TRP A 170 20.00 7.53 5.46
CA TRP A 170 19.72 7.17 6.86
C TRP A 170 21.00 6.72 7.57
N ALA A 171 21.85 5.98 6.89
CA ALA A 171 23.17 5.55 7.38
C ALA A 171 24.20 6.68 7.48
N GLY A 172 23.90 7.89 6.99
CA GLY A 172 24.81 9.01 6.99
C GLY A 172 25.94 8.94 5.95
N LYS A 173 25.81 8.03 4.98
CA LYS A 173 26.82 7.83 3.90
C LYS A 173 26.65 8.79 2.74
N LYS A 174 25.46 9.37 2.60
CA LYS A 174 25.09 10.29 1.52
C LYS A 174 24.25 11.45 2.06
N THR A 175 24.32 12.58 1.39
CA THR A 175 23.33 13.66 1.56
C THR A 175 22.01 13.30 0.88
N SER A 176 20.92 13.95 1.27
CA SER A 176 19.62 13.77 0.61
C SER A 176 19.69 14.16 -0.86
N LYS A 177 20.47 15.19 -1.20
CA LYS A 177 20.63 15.64 -2.60
C LYS A 177 21.33 14.60 -3.45
N GLU A 178 22.47 14.09 -3.01
CA GLU A 178 23.21 13.03 -3.71
C GLU A 178 22.35 11.77 -3.95
N ALA A 179 21.56 11.37 -2.95
CA ALA A 179 20.66 10.24 -3.09
C ALA A 179 19.57 10.50 -4.13
N LEU A 180 18.93 11.68 -4.10
CA LEU A 180 17.89 12.04 -5.07
C LEU A 180 18.44 12.16 -6.49
N ASP A 181 19.62 12.76 -6.67
CA ASP A 181 20.28 12.85 -7.97
C ASP A 181 20.60 11.45 -8.52
N ALA A 182 21.07 10.53 -7.66
CA ALA A 182 21.34 9.15 -8.04
C ALA A 182 20.06 8.37 -8.40
N ILE A 183 18.96 8.57 -7.65
CA ILE A 183 17.66 7.97 -7.95
C ILE A 183 17.18 8.41 -9.34
N VAL A 184 17.27 9.70 -9.64
CA VAL A 184 16.86 10.24 -10.95
C VAL A 184 17.73 9.67 -12.07
N SER A 185 19.06 9.68 -11.92
CA SER A 185 19.97 9.17 -12.93
C SER A 185 19.76 7.67 -13.22
N ARG A 186 19.80 6.84 -12.18
CA ARG A 186 19.61 5.38 -12.28
C ARG A 186 18.20 5.01 -12.74
N GLY A 187 17.17 5.75 -12.29
CA GLY A 187 15.78 5.57 -12.70
C GLY A 187 15.59 5.87 -14.19
N ASN A 188 16.15 6.96 -14.70
CA ASN A 188 16.08 7.31 -16.11
C ASN A 188 16.75 6.27 -17.00
N GLU A 189 17.87 5.68 -16.61
CA GLU A 189 18.49 4.57 -17.35
C GLU A 189 17.53 3.37 -17.52
N LEU A 190 16.76 3.05 -16.46
CA LEU A 190 15.76 1.97 -16.52
C LEU A 190 14.58 2.33 -17.42
N LEU A 191 14.14 3.60 -17.40
CA LEU A 191 13.07 4.08 -18.28
C LEU A 191 13.49 4.06 -19.75
N GLU A 192 14.71 4.49 -20.06
CA GLU A 192 15.26 4.41 -21.42
C GLU A 192 15.36 2.96 -21.93
N ARG A 193 15.80 2.03 -21.08
CA ARG A 193 15.82 0.59 -21.44
C ARG A 193 14.41 0.07 -21.71
N PHE A 194 13.45 0.45 -20.86
CA PHE A 194 12.05 0.06 -21.06
C PHE A 194 11.50 0.62 -22.35
N GLU A 195 11.74 1.89 -22.63
CA GLU A 195 11.31 2.54 -23.89
C GLU A 195 11.90 1.84 -25.11
N LYS A 196 13.22 1.58 -25.12
CA LYS A 196 13.89 0.86 -26.22
C LYS A 196 13.34 -0.54 -26.45
N ALA A 197 13.01 -1.25 -25.38
CA ALA A 197 12.47 -2.62 -25.44
C ALA A 197 11.00 -2.67 -25.91
N ASN A 198 10.26 -1.57 -25.81
CA ASN A 198 8.83 -1.50 -26.12
C ASN A 198 8.50 -0.53 -27.28
N LYS A 199 9.49 0.03 -27.94
CA LYS A 199 9.31 0.69 -29.24
C LYS A 199 9.14 -0.39 -30.30
N SER A 200 7.88 -0.66 -30.69
CA SER A 200 7.49 -1.42 -31.89
C SER A 200 7.47 -0.52 -33.11
#